data_5a942c2e4c48a5d8d9059bb9f64c5393
#
_entry.id   5a942c2e4c48a5d8d9059bb9f64c5393
#
_cell.length_a   1.000
_cell.length_b   1.000
_cell.length_c   1.000
_cell.angle_alpha   90.00
_cell.angle_beta   90.00
_cell.angle_gamma   90.00
#
_symmetry.space_group_name_H-M   'P 1'
#
loop_
_entity.id
_entity.type
_entity.pdbx_description
1 polymer ?
#
loop_
_entity_poly.entity_id
_entity_poly.type
_entity_poly.pdbx_seq_one_letter_code
_entity_poly.pdbx_strand_id
1 'polypeptide(L)'
;MSSDKQLNDQIQYHDPGIAGRMAAAFIDSPLSSILLIATLAIGMLGLFITPRQEDPQIAVPMVDIFVGYPGASAEQTAKQVAAPLERVMSEIEGVDHVYSASRRGQAMVTVQFDVGEEMESSLVKLYDKIESNMDIVPAGATMPLVKPKAIDDVPTVAVTLWSDEVEDSFLRKLATDILQRVKEVADTGPGFIVGGREEQIRVEVSIPKLASYNLSIGQVAAAIRSANSELEAGHYELGNNAFKVYSGTFLS
;
A
#
# COMPACT_ATOMS: atom_id res chain seq x y z
N MET A 1 55.09 19.73 71.71
CA MET A 1 54.67 20.88 70.89
C MET A 1 55.45 20.87 69.55
N SER A 2 55.56 19.74 68.88
CA SER A 2 56.35 19.65 67.65
C SER A 2 55.73 18.69 66.61
N SER A 3 54.56 18.09 66.90
CA SER A 3 53.91 17.15 65.94
C SER A 3 52.83 17.79 65.06
N ASP A 4 52.27 18.93 65.45
CA ASP A 4 51.17 19.56 64.68
C ASP A 4 51.62 20.43 63.48
N LYS A 5 52.92 20.73 63.42
CA LYS A 5 53.49 21.59 62.40
C LYS A 5 53.84 20.78 61.10
N GLN A 6 53.99 19.47 61.21
CA GLN A 6 54.36 18.61 60.07
C GLN A 6 53.15 18.07 59.31
N LEU A 7 51.92 18.12 59.87
CA LEU A 7 50.72 17.68 59.13
C LEU A 7 50.16 18.76 58.20
N ASN A 8 50.52 20.02 58.39
CA ASN A 8 49.98 21.12 57.59
C ASN A 8 50.77 21.42 56.32
N ASP A 9 51.95 20.82 56.16
CA ASP A 9 52.82 21.04 54.98
C ASP A 9 52.64 20.02 53.85
N GLN A 10 51.69 19.06 53.96
CA GLN A 10 51.43 18.04 52.96
C GLN A 10 50.17 18.28 52.08
N ILE A 11 49.48 19.40 52.33
CA ILE A 11 48.39 19.77 51.35
C ILE A 11 49.07 20.62 50.27
N GLN A 12 49.75 19.95 49.34
CA GLN A 12 50.08 20.54 48.04
C GLN A 12 48.80 20.98 47.39
N TYR A 13 48.51 22.27 47.46
CA TYR A 13 47.48 22.87 46.57
C TYR A 13 47.95 22.70 45.10
N HIS A 14 47.53 21.58 44.50
CA HIS A 14 47.70 21.39 43.06
C HIS A 14 46.92 22.52 42.39
N ASP A 15 47.59 23.38 41.64
CA ASP A 15 46.92 24.40 40.84
C ASP A 15 45.87 23.67 39.97
N PRO A 16 44.56 23.93 40.14
CA PRO A 16 43.52 23.13 39.50
C PRO A 16 43.46 23.29 37.98
N GLY A 17 44.41 23.98 37.38
CA GLY A 17 44.44 24.22 35.96
C GLY A 17 43.22 25.01 35.46
N ILE A 18 43.11 25.21 34.15
CA ILE A 18 42.00 25.97 33.55
C ILE A 18 40.64 25.26 33.81
N ALA A 19 40.60 23.95 33.67
CA ALA A 19 39.38 23.16 33.89
C ALA A 19 38.91 23.19 35.34
N GLY A 20 39.86 23.10 36.30
CA GLY A 20 39.53 23.17 37.73
C GLY A 20 39.07 24.56 38.18
N ARG A 21 39.63 25.62 37.61
CA ARG A 21 39.17 27.00 37.86
C ARG A 21 37.78 27.25 37.29
N MET A 22 37.46 26.71 36.12
CA MET A 22 36.10 26.74 35.57
C MET A 22 35.11 25.96 36.44
N ALA A 23 35.49 24.75 36.87
CA ALA A 23 34.64 23.95 37.75
C ALA A 23 34.38 24.66 39.09
N ALA A 24 35.40 25.25 39.73
CA ALA A 24 35.26 26.01 40.98
C ALA A 24 34.35 27.23 40.82
N ALA A 25 34.40 27.92 39.67
CA ALA A 25 33.54 29.08 39.39
C ALA A 25 32.05 28.70 39.26
N PHE A 26 31.77 27.45 38.87
CA PHE A 26 30.39 26.96 38.70
C PHE A 26 29.84 26.27 39.95
N ILE A 27 30.68 25.64 40.80
CA ILE A 27 30.24 24.87 41.98
C ILE A 27 29.48 25.74 42.98
N ASP A 28 29.98 26.92 43.26
CA ASP A 28 29.39 27.84 44.26
C ASP A 28 28.46 28.90 43.64
N SER A 29 28.18 28.80 42.34
CA SER A 29 27.38 29.80 41.64
C SER A 29 25.88 29.43 41.65
N PRO A 30 24.98 30.36 41.99
CA PRO A 30 23.54 30.16 41.84
C PRO A 30 23.10 29.88 40.37
N LEU A 31 23.94 30.25 39.40
CA LEU A 31 23.76 29.96 37.99
C LEU A 31 23.73 28.45 37.72
N SER A 32 24.48 27.64 38.47
CA SER A 32 24.53 26.18 38.27
C SER A 32 23.19 25.52 38.59
N SER A 33 22.53 25.98 39.66
CA SER A 33 21.18 25.47 40.00
C SER A 33 20.14 25.88 38.99
N ILE A 34 20.21 27.11 38.46
CA ILE A 34 19.31 27.60 37.40
C ILE A 34 19.54 26.83 36.11
N LEU A 35 20.80 26.60 35.76
CA LEU A 35 21.16 25.84 34.54
C LEU A 35 20.70 24.39 34.64
N LEU A 36 20.82 23.76 35.81
CA LEU A 36 20.32 22.41 36.07
C LEU A 36 18.79 22.33 35.89
N ILE A 37 18.05 23.29 36.47
CA ILE A 37 16.59 23.33 36.33
C ILE A 37 16.19 23.59 34.88
N ALA A 38 16.89 24.50 34.20
CA ALA A 38 16.62 24.81 32.77
C ALA A 38 16.86 23.60 31.86
N THR A 39 17.99 22.91 32.04
CA THR A 39 18.29 21.70 31.25
C THR A 39 17.31 20.56 31.52
N LEU A 40 16.91 20.38 32.79
CA LEU A 40 15.88 19.41 33.15
C LEU A 40 14.53 19.75 32.51
N ALA A 41 14.13 21.03 32.54
CA ALA A 41 12.89 21.49 31.92
C ALA A 41 12.92 21.33 30.40
N ILE A 42 14.04 21.67 29.76
CA ILE A 42 14.21 21.46 28.29
C ILE A 42 14.18 19.98 27.96
N GLY A 43 14.84 19.12 28.75
CA GLY A 43 14.82 17.68 28.55
C GLY A 43 13.40 17.10 28.70
N MET A 44 12.66 17.54 29.70
CA MET A 44 11.27 17.14 29.91
C MET A 44 10.35 17.63 28.78
N LEU A 45 10.53 18.87 28.35
CA LEU A 45 9.81 19.42 27.19
C LEU A 45 10.11 18.65 25.93
N GLY A 46 11.38 18.30 25.67
CA GLY A 46 11.79 17.46 24.55
C GLY A 46 11.12 16.09 24.58
N LEU A 47 10.99 15.48 25.76
CA LEU A 47 10.32 14.18 25.91
C LEU A 47 8.82 14.21 25.53
N PHE A 48 8.15 15.35 25.77
CA PHE A 48 6.73 15.53 25.41
C PHE A 48 6.53 15.94 23.96
N ILE A 49 7.45 16.70 23.37
CA ILE A 49 7.32 17.20 22.00
C ILE A 49 7.82 16.17 20.98
N THR A 50 8.77 15.30 21.36
CA THR A 50 9.31 14.30 20.43
C THR A 50 8.24 13.27 20.07
N PRO A 51 7.83 13.17 18.81
CA PRO A 51 6.89 12.14 18.38
C PRO A 51 7.48 10.76 18.64
N ARG A 52 6.68 9.87 19.17
CA ARG A 52 7.07 8.49 19.43
C ARG A 52 6.47 7.61 18.35
N GLN A 53 7.31 6.89 17.67
CA GLN A 53 6.92 5.86 16.70
C GLN A 53 7.48 4.52 17.18
N GLU A 54 6.71 3.47 17.02
CA GLU A 54 7.12 2.10 17.34
C GLU A 54 8.17 1.63 16.34
N ASP A 55 7.93 1.91 15.05
CA ASP A 55 8.86 1.64 13.97
C ASP A 55 9.31 2.94 13.29
N PRO A 56 10.62 3.09 12.98
CA PRO A 56 11.08 4.23 12.21
C PRO A 56 10.46 4.22 10.83
N GLN A 57 10.00 5.38 10.34
CA GLN A 57 9.52 5.52 8.96
C GLN A 57 10.69 5.32 8.01
N ILE A 58 10.85 4.10 7.53
CA ILE A 58 11.80 3.77 6.48
C ILE A 58 11.03 3.89 5.17
N ALA A 59 11.26 4.98 4.44
CA ALA A 59 10.70 5.14 3.11
C ALA A 59 11.43 4.18 2.15
N VAL A 60 10.81 3.05 1.87
CA VAL A 60 11.21 2.12 0.82
C VAL A 60 10.01 1.95 -0.10
N PRO A 61 9.95 2.71 -1.19
CA PRO A 61 8.86 2.56 -2.14
C PRO A 61 8.90 1.17 -2.77
N MET A 62 7.76 0.50 -2.72
CA MET A 62 7.56 -0.79 -3.40
C MET A 62 6.35 -0.69 -4.31
N VAL A 63 6.45 -1.29 -5.49
CA VAL A 63 5.37 -1.24 -6.48
C VAL A 63 5.15 -2.62 -7.07
N ASP A 64 3.93 -3.14 -6.98
CA ASP A 64 3.51 -4.36 -7.65
C ASP A 64 2.89 -4.06 -9.01
N ILE A 65 3.37 -4.74 -10.04
CA ILE A 65 2.87 -4.65 -11.41
C ILE A 65 2.22 -5.99 -11.75
N PHE A 66 0.92 -5.98 -12.01
CA PHE A 66 0.17 -7.18 -12.38
C PHE A 66 -0.10 -7.17 -13.87
N VAL A 67 0.21 -8.28 -14.55
CA VAL A 67 -0.09 -8.47 -15.96
C VAL A 67 -0.81 -9.81 -16.14
N GLY A 68 -2.02 -9.76 -16.69
CA GLY A 68 -2.76 -10.96 -17.09
C GLY A 68 -2.31 -11.45 -18.45
N TYR A 69 -2.14 -12.78 -18.60
CA TYR A 69 -1.86 -13.43 -19.88
C TYR A 69 -2.73 -14.67 -20.02
N PRO A 70 -4.04 -14.48 -20.31
CA PRO A 70 -5.01 -15.58 -20.34
C PRO A 70 -4.61 -16.69 -21.31
N GLY A 71 -4.70 -17.93 -20.85
CA GLY A 71 -4.36 -19.11 -21.64
C GLY A 71 -2.89 -19.55 -21.59
N ALA A 72 -1.98 -18.69 -21.18
CA ALA A 72 -0.57 -19.02 -21.08
C ALA A 72 -0.25 -19.92 -19.87
N SER A 73 0.73 -20.81 -20.02
CA SER A 73 1.29 -21.56 -18.89
C SER A 73 2.12 -20.64 -17.98
N ALA A 74 2.44 -21.09 -16.77
CA ALA A 74 3.31 -20.33 -15.87
C ALA A 74 4.69 -20.06 -16.46
N GLU A 75 5.25 -21.01 -17.19
CA GLU A 75 6.56 -20.87 -17.86
C GLU A 75 6.51 -19.85 -19.03
N GLN A 76 5.44 -19.89 -19.82
CA GLN A 76 5.21 -18.91 -20.89
C GLN A 76 5.04 -17.51 -20.30
N THR A 77 4.26 -17.38 -19.23
CA THR A 77 4.05 -16.12 -18.52
C THR A 77 5.37 -15.58 -17.96
N ALA A 78 6.20 -16.45 -17.37
CA ALA A 78 7.51 -16.06 -16.86
C ALA A 78 8.44 -15.55 -17.97
N LYS A 79 8.54 -16.29 -19.09
CA LYS A 79 9.48 -15.96 -20.17
C LYS A 79 9.03 -14.78 -21.03
N GLN A 80 7.72 -14.66 -21.28
CA GLN A 80 7.19 -13.68 -22.24
C GLN A 80 6.71 -12.38 -21.60
N VAL A 81 6.36 -12.42 -20.30
CA VAL A 81 5.84 -11.24 -19.58
C VAL A 81 6.78 -10.83 -18.45
N ALA A 82 7.05 -11.72 -17.49
CA ALA A 82 7.80 -11.34 -16.31
C ALA A 82 9.25 -10.97 -16.61
N ALA A 83 10.00 -11.81 -17.31
CA ALA A 83 11.42 -11.59 -17.59
C ALA A 83 11.72 -10.33 -18.44
N PRO A 84 10.93 -9.98 -19.48
CA PRO A 84 11.07 -8.70 -20.16
C PRO A 84 10.78 -7.51 -19.26
N LEU A 85 9.72 -7.58 -18.45
CA LEU A 85 9.38 -6.52 -17.49
C LEU A 85 10.45 -6.35 -16.43
N GLU A 86 10.96 -7.42 -15.84
CA GLU A 86 12.07 -7.36 -14.87
C GLU A 86 13.26 -6.61 -15.43
N ARG A 87 13.65 -6.91 -16.67
CA ARG A 87 14.78 -6.24 -17.34
C ARG A 87 14.54 -4.75 -17.46
N VAL A 88 13.35 -4.36 -17.93
CA VAL A 88 13.02 -2.95 -18.13
C VAL A 88 12.90 -2.21 -16.81
N MET A 89 12.33 -2.84 -15.79
CA MET A 89 12.20 -2.23 -14.46
C MET A 89 13.54 -2.10 -13.74
N SER A 90 14.46 -3.03 -13.94
CA SER A 90 15.81 -2.96 -13.34
C SER A 90 16.70 -1.86 -13.95
N GLU A 91 16.32 -1.25 -15.08
CA GLU A 91 17.02 -0.12 -15.68
C GLU A 91 16.59 1.24 -15.11
N ILE A 92 15.59 1.27 -14.23
CA ILE A 92 15.11 2.51 -13.63
C ILE A 92 16.11 2.95 -12.56
N GLU A 93 16.50 4.21 -12.61
CA GLU A 93 17.42 4.80 -11.61
C GLU A 93 16.75 4.86 -10.22
N GLY A 94 17.42 4.33 -9.20
CA GLY A 94 16.92 4.23 -7.82
C GLY A 94 16.16 2.93 -7.56
N VAL A 95 16.20 1.94 -8.46
CA VAL A 95 15.70 0.58 -8.22
C VAL A 95 16.80 -0.28 -7.61
N ASP A 96 16.53 -0.80 -6.42
CA ASP A 96 17.41 -1.72 -5.70
C ASP A 96 17.20 -3.17 -6.16
N HIS A 97 15.95 -3.65 -6.11
CA HIS A 97 15.63 -5.02 -6.47
C HIS A 97 14.33 -5.13 -7.28
N VAL A 98 14.29 -6.11 -8.18
CA VAL A 98 13.10 -6.49 -8.92
C VAL A 98 12.83 -7.97 -8.70
N TYR A 99 11.64 -8.30 -8.23
CA TYR A 99 11.19 -9.67 -7.99
C TYR A 99 10.02 -10.00 -8.92
N SER A 100 9.88 -11.24 -9.33
CA SER A 100 8.68 -11.68 -10.03
C SER A 100 8.12 -12.99 -9.53
N ALA A 101 6.82 -13.12 -9.69
CA ALA A 101 6.09 -14.36 -9.49
C ALA A 101 5.15 -14.61 -10.66
N SER A 102 5.31 -15.78 -11.30
CA SER A 102 4.50 -16.15 -12.46
C SER A 102 3.62 -17.35 -12.16
N ARG A 103 2.35 -17.22 -12.51
CA ARG A 103 1.34 -18.28 -12.42
C ARG A 103 0.73 -18.50 -13.80
N ARG A 104 -0.08 -19.55 -13.93
CA ARG A 104 -0.86 -19.76 -15.16
C ARG A 104 -1.76 -18.54 -15.42
N GLY A 105 -1.53 -17.86 -16.52
CA GLY A 105 -2.34 -16.73 -16.96
C GLY A 105 -2.07 -15.40 -16.26
N GLN A 106 -1.08 -15.30 -15.36
CA GLN A 106 -0.79 -14.06 -14.63
C GLN A 106 0.68 -13.96 -14.21
N ALA A 107 1.27 -12.80 -14.41
CA ALA A 107 2.54 -12.39 -13.81
C ALA A 107 2.34 -11.25 -12.79
N MET A 108 3.17 -11.25 -11.78
CA MET A 108 3.35 -10.15 -10.83
C MET A 108 4.84 -9.81 -10.80
N VAL A 109 5.16 -8.54 -11.02
CA VAL A 109 6.53 -8.04 -10.90
C VAL A 109 6.52 -6.98 -9.80
N THR A 110 7.35 -7.17 -8.78
CA THR A 110 7.50 -6.24 -7.65
C THR A 110 8.80 -5.49 -7.82
N VAL A 111 8.72 -4.18 -7.90
CA VAL A 111 9.86 -3.26 -7.99
C VAL A 111 10.07 -2.63 -6.62
N GLN A 112 11.25 -2.81 -6.07
CA GLN A 112 11.70 -2.19 -4.82
C GLN A 112 12.71 -1.11 -5.15
N PHE A 113 12.47 0.10 -4.65
CA PHE A 113 13.36 1.24 -4.81
C PHE A 113 14.33 1.35 -3.64
N ASP A 114 15.37 2.15 -3.80
CA ASP A 114 16.35 2.44 -2.77
C ASP A 114 15.70 3.12 -1.54
N VAL A 115 16.32 2.91 -0.39
CA VAL A 115 15.88 3.53 0.87
C VAL A 115 16.03 5.05 0.77
N GLY A 116 14.93 5.76 1.02
CA GLY A 116 14.90 7.22 0.97
C GLY A 116 14.43 7.82 -0.35
N GLU A 117 14.18 6.98 -1.38
CA GLU A 117 13.46 7.43 -2.58
C GLU A 117 12.02 7.83 -2.22
N GLU A 118 11.49 8.80 -2.95
CA GLU A 118 10.13 9.29 -2.76
C GLU A 118 9.14 8.47 -3.59
N MET A 119 8.02 8.02 -3.00
CA MET A 119 7.02 7.19 -3.68
C MET A 119 6.48 7.85 -4.95
N GLU A 120 6.19 9.15 -4.90
CA GLU A 120 5.63 9.87 -6.05
C GLU A 120 6.59 9.92 -7.22
N SER A 121 7.85 10.30 -6.98
CA SER A 121 8.88 10.36 -8.02
C SER A 121 9.20 8.98 -8.58
N SER A 122 9.22 7.95 -7.73
CA SER A 122 9.43 6.56 -8.13
C SER A 122 8.31 6.04 -9.03
N LEU A 123 7.05 6.37 -8.71
CA LEU A 123 5.90 6.03 -9.54
C LEU A 123 5.96 6.71 -10.92
N VAL A 124 6.35 7.97 -10.97
CA VAL A 124 6.49 8.70 -12.25
C VAL A 124 7.54 8.03 -13.14
N LYS A 125 8.73 7.73 -12.59
CA LYS A 125 9.79 7.00 -13.30
C LYS A 125 9.29 5.65 -13.83
N LEU A 126 8.54 4.92 -12.99
CA LEU A 126 8.01 3.60 -13.33
C LEU A 126 6.95 3.65 -14.44
N TYR A 127 5.99 4.58 -14.35
CA TYR A 127 4.98 4.74 -15.38
C TYR A 127 5.58 5.17 -16.72
N ASP A 128 6.51 6.12 -16.72
CA ASP A 128 7.24 6.55 -17.93
C ASP A 128 7.97 5.37 -18.57
N LYS A 129 8.64 4.54 -17.76
CA LYS A 129 9.35 3.37 -18.24
C LYS A 129 8.41 2.30 -18.80
N ILE A 130 7.25 2.07 -18.19
CA ILE A 130 6.23 1.15 -18.72
C ILE A 130 5.68 1.67 -20.04
N GLU A 131 5.26 2.93 -20.12
CA GLU A 131 4.68 3.52 -21.33
C GLU A 131 5.67 3.52 -22.50
N SER A 132 6.92 3.85 -22.24
CA SER A 132 7.97 3.85 -23.26
C SER A 132 8.33 2.47 -23.79
N ASN A 133 7.93 1.38 -23.10
CA ASN A 133 8.25 0.00 -23.45
C ASN A 133 7.00 -0.88 -23.60
N MET A 134 5.87 -0.31 -23.95
CA MET A 134 4.62 -1.08 -24.14
C MET A 134 4.69 -2.10 -25.28
N ASP A 135 5.62 -1.94 -26.17
CA ASP A 135 5.90 -2.85 -27.29
C ASP A 135 6.44 -4.23 -26.84
N ILE A 136 7.00 -4.33 -25.64
CA ILE A 136 7.47 -5.61 -25.06
C ILE A 136 6.31 -6.49 -24.55
N VAL A 137 5.11 -5.92 -24.36
CA VAL A 137 3.95 -6.66 -23.86
C VAL A 137 3.43 -7.56 -24.96
N PRO A 138 3.38 -8.90 -24.78
CA PRO A 138 2.98 -9.82 -25.84
C PRO A 138 1.49 -9.66 -26.19
N ALA A 139 1.17 -9.93 -27.45
CA ALA A 139 -0.22 -9.92 -27.90
C ALA A 139 -1.09 -10.89 -27.09
N GLY A 140 -2.22 -10.42 -26.58
CA GLY A 140 -3.13 -11.17 -25.70
C GLY A 140 -2.86 -11.04 -24.20
N ALA A 141 -1.78 -10.39 -23.82
CA ALA A 141 -1.61 -9.96 -22.42
C ALA A 141 -2.42 -8.67 -22.14
N THR A 142 -2.82 -8.50 -20.89
CA THR A 142 -3.50 -7.27 -20.44
C THR A 142 -2.50 -6.15 -20.24
N MET A 143 -2.98 -4.92 -20.25
CA MET A 143 -2.15 -3.79 -19.81
C MET A 143 -1.66 -3.99 -18.37
N PRO A 144 -0.42 -3.58 -18.06
CA PRO A 144 0.12 -3.65 -16.72
C PRO A 144 -0.73 -2.82 -15.74
N LEU A 145 -1.15 -3.45 -14.64
CA LEU A 145 -1.83 -2.78 -13.55
C LEU A 145 -0.82 -2.51 -12.43
N VAL A 146 -0.54 -1.25 -12.19
CA VAL A 146 0.44 -0.79 -11.20
C VAL A 146 -0.26 -0.53 -9.87
N LYS A 147 0.26 -1.13 -8.78
CA LYS A 147 -0.22 -0.93 -7.41
C LYS A 147 0.95 -0.56 -6.51
N PRO A 148 1.04 0.69 -6.06
CA PRO A 148 2.03 1.06 -5.05
C PRO A 148 1.74 0.36 -3.73
N LYS A 149 2.80 0.07 -2.99
CA LYS A 149 2.77 -0.46 -1.61
C LYS A 149 3.70 0.35 -0.74
N ALA A 150 3.22 0.77 0.40
CA ALA A 150 4.05 1.35 1.44
C ALA A 150 4.28 0.33 2.56
N ILE A 151 5.37 0.48 3.30
CA ILE A 151 5.64 -0.34 4.49
C ILE A 151 4.54 -0.13 5.54
N ASP A 152 3.98 1.09 5.55
CA ASP A 152 2.92 1.49 6.47
C ASP A 152 1.51 0.97 6.08
N ASP A 153 1.38 0.28 4.92
CA ASP A 153 0.12 -0.34 4.47
C ASP A 153 -0.23 -1.61 5.28
N VAL A 154 -0.02 -1.55 6.59
CA VAL A 154 -0.37 -2.63 7.52
C VAL A 154 -1.74 -2.33 8.14
N PRO A 155 -2.69 -3.30 8.13
CA PRO A 155 -3.98 -3.11 8.76
C PRO A 155 -3.83 -2.80 10.26
N THR A 156 -4.18 -1.58 10.66
CA THR A 156 -4.14 -1.15 12.07
C THR A 156 -5.26 -1.78 12.88
N VAL A 157 -6.42 -2.00 12.25
CA VAL A 157 -7.60 -2.61 12.87
C VAL A 157 -8.12 -3.71 11.97
N ALA A 158 -8.26 -4.91 12.51
CA ALA A 158 -8.91 -6.04 11.86
C ALA A 158 -10.21 -6.40 12.59
N VAL A 159 -11.31 -6.41 11.85
CA VAL A 159 -12.63 -6.76 12.38
C VAL A 159 -13.09 -8.05 11.72
N THR A 160 -13.41 -9.06 12.54
CA THR A 160 -13.94 -10.34 12.04
C THR A 160 -15.45 -10.39 12.26
N LEU A 161 -16.18 -10.61 11.17
CA LEU A 161 -17.62 -10.90 11.21
C LEU A 161 -17.82 -12.40 11.09
N TRP A 162 -18.65 -12.96 11.98
CA TRP A 162 -19.00 -14.38 11.96
C TRP A 162 -20.45 -14.58 12.36
N SER A 163 -21.09 -15.62 11.86
CA SER A 163 -22.45 -16.02 12.25
C SER A 163 -22.67 -17.49 11.90
N ASP A 164 -23.47 -18.16 12.70
CA ASP A 164 -23.97 -19.51 12.44
C ASP A 164 -25.36 -19.50 11.76
N GLU A 165 -26.02 -18.34 11.70
CA GLU A 165 -27.41 -18.18 11.21
C GLU A 165 -27.50 -17.62 9.79
N VAL A 166 -26.49 -16.85 9.35
CA VAL A 166 -26.51 -16.18 8.04
C VAL A 166 -25.38 -16.66 7.14
N GLU A 167 -25.62 -16.62 5.83
CA GLU A 167 -24.64 -17.06 4.84
C GLU A 167 -23.46 -16.07 4.66
N ASP A 168 -22.33 -16.59 4.17
CA ASP A 168 -21.11 -15.83 3.90
C ASP A 168 -21.33 -14.63 2.99
N SER A 169 -22.24 -14.72 2.03
CA SER A 169 -22.58 -13.64 1.09
C SER A 169 -23.21 -12.45 1.81
N PHE A 170 -24.10 -12.73 2.77
CA PHE A 170 -24.70 -11.68 3.59
C PHE A 170 -23.67 -11.01 4.51
N LEU A 171 -22.79 -11.80 5.14
CA LEU A 171 -21.69 -11.25 5.96
C LEU A 171 -20.76 -10.36 5.14
N ARG A 172 -20.46 -10.75 3.90
CA ARG A 172 -19.64 -9.93 2.99
C ARG A 172 -20.33 -8.62 2.62
N LYS A 173 -21.64 -8.65 2.36
CA LYS A 173 -22.42 -7.44 2.09
C LYS A 173 -22.43 -6.50 3.30
N LEU A 174 -22.66 -7.06 4.49
CA LEU A 174 -22.60 -6.31 5.75
C LEU A 174 -21.20 -5.71 5.98
N ALA A 175 -20.14 -6.48 5.71
CA ALA A 175 -18.75 -5.99 5.78
C ALA A 175 -18.51 -4.81 4.83
N THR A 176 -19.09 -4.86 3.62
CA THR A 176 -18.99 -3.77 2.64
C THR A 176 -19.67 -2.50 3.15
N ASP A 177 -20.88 -2.63 3.72
CA ASP A 177 -21.62 -1.50 4.29
C ASP A 177 -20.87 -0.90 5.50
N ILE A 178 -20.31 -1.75 6.36
CA ILE A 178 -19.49 -1.30 7.50
C ILE A 178 -18.25 -0.55 7.00
N LEU A 179 -17.51 -1.13 6.02
CA LEU A 179 -16.33 -0.51 5.47
C LEU A 179 -16.63 0.85 4.84
N GLN A 180 -17.77 0.97 4.16
CA GLN A 180 -18.21 2.24 3.59
C GLN A 180 -18.45 3.30 4.66
N ARG A 181 -19.10 2.94 5.76
CA ARG A 181 -19.33 3.84 6.90
C ARG A 181 -18.04 4.22 7.63
N VAL A 182 -17.11 3.27 7.76
CA VAL A 182 -15.80 3.54 8.35
C VAL A 182 -15.02 4.56 7.53
N LYS A 183 -15.13 4.53 6.20
CA LYS A 183 -14.49 5.52 5.31
C LYS A 183 -15.02 6.95 5.44
N GLU A 184 -16.18 7.14 6.09
CA GLU A 184 -16.73 8.47 6.40
C GLU A 184 -16.03 9.13 7.60
N VAL A 185 -15.29 8.34 8.39
CA VAL A 185 -14.51 8.85 9.52
C VAL A 185 -13.23 9.51 9.00
N ALA A 186 -12.95 10.72 9.48
CA ALA A 186 -11.74 11.44 9.11
C ALA A 186 -10.47 10.64 9.45
N ASP A 187 -9.44 10.80 8.65
CA ASP A 187 -8.13 10.14 8.80
C ASP A 187 -8.17 8.60 8.72
N THR A 188 -9.21 8.04 8.09
CA THR A 188 -9.31 6.61 7.84
C THR A 188 -8.59 6.24 6.55
N GLY A 189 -7.61 5.33 6.64
CA GLY A 189 -6.88 4.79 5.50
C GLY A 189 -7.72 3.81 4.64
N PRO A 190 -7.14 3.28 3.55
CA PRO A 190 -7.79 2.29 2.70
C PRO A 190 -8.07 1.00 3.48
N GLY A 191 -9.31 0.49 3.36
CA GLY A 191 -9.71 -0.78 3.96
C GLY A 191 -10.05 -1.81 2.89
N PHE A 192 -9.90 -3.09 3.21
CA PHE A 192 -10.26 -4.20 2.32
C PHE A 192 -10.95 -5.33 3.08
N ILE A 193 -11.69 -6.16 2.34
CA ILE A 193 -12.46 -7.27 2.89
C ILE A 193 -11.80 -8.57 2.44
N VAL A 194 -11.56 -9.47 3.40
CA VAL A 194 -11.02 -10.81 3.16
C VAL A 194 -12.09 -11.84 3.52
N GLY A 195 -12.34 -12.78 2.62
CA GLY A 195 -13.34 -13.85 2.81
C GLY A 195 -14.76 -13.45 2.40
N GLY A 196 -15.70 -14.34 2.69
CA GLY A 196 -17.07 -14.26 2.21
C GLY A 196 -17.21 -14.48 0.69
N ARG A 197 -18.37 -14.96 0.25
CA ARG A 197 -18.67 -15.14 -1.17
C ARG A 197 -19.26 -13.85 -1.75
N GLU A 198 -18.73 -13.45 -2.91
CA GLU A 198 -19.35 -12.37 -3.69
C GLU A 198 -20.65 -12.89 -4.31
N GLU A 199 -21.68 -12.05 -4.33
CA GLU A 199 -22.89 -12.34 -5.09
C GLU A 199 -22.53 -12.43 -6.57
N GLN A 200 -22.93 -13.52 -7.21
CA GLN A 200 -22.67 -13.75 -8.63
C GLN A 200 -23.86 -14.47 -9.26
N ILE A 201 -24.13 -14.15 -10.49
CA ILE A 201 -25.07 -14.93 -11.33
C ILE A 201 -24.27 -16.04 -12.01
N ARG A 202 -24.47 -17.28 -11.56
CA ARG A 202 -23.82 -18.45 -12.14
C ARG A 202 -24.74 -19.11 -13.16
N VAL A 203 -24.28 -19.20 -14.40
CA VAL A 203 -24.99 -19.92 -15.46
C VAL A 203 -24.35 -21.29 -15.66
N GLU A 204 -25.04 -22.34 -15.23
CA GLU A 204 -24.62 -23.73 -15.40
C GLU A 204 -25.30 -24.33 -16.64
N VAL A 205 -24.48 -24.73 -17.59
CA VAL A 205 -24.96 -25.24 -18.88
C VAL A 205 -24.90 -26.76 -18.89
N SER A 206 -26.03 -27.39 -19.20
CA SER A 206 -26.13 -28.85 -19.36
C SER A 206 -25.71 -29.27 -20.78
N ILE A 207 -24.64 -30.04 -20.92
CA ILE A 207 -24.12 -30.53 -22.19
C ILE A 207 -25.18 -31.37 -22.97
N PRO A 208 -25.95 -32.29 -22.32
CA PRO A 208 -27.00 -33.02 -23.02
C PRO A 208 -28.10 -32.12 -23.59
N LYS A 209 -28.49 -31.05 -22.86
CA LYS A 209 -29.47 -30.08 -23.37
C LYS A 209 -28.92 -29.25 -24.53
N LEU A 210 -27.65 -28.82 -24.46
CA LEU A 210 -27.02 -28.15 -25.59
C LEU A 210 -27.07 -28.98 -26.84
N ALA A 211 -26.73 -30.26 -26.74
CA ALA A 211 -26.77 -31.19 -27.87
C ALA A 211 -28.19 -31.39 -28.40
N SER A 212 -29.21 -31.50 -27.53
CA SER A 212 -30.60 -31.66 -27.93
C SER A 212 -31.17 -30.43 -28.66
N TYR A 213 -30.71 -29.23 -28.31
CA TYR A 213 -31.11 -27.99 -28.99
C TYR A 213 -30.14 -27.57 -30.10
N ASN A 214 -29.11 -28.37 -30.39
CA ASN A 214 -28.06 -28.07 -31.37
C ASN A 214 -27.40 -26.70 -31.16
N LEU A 215 -27.14 -26.36 -29.89
CA LEU A 215 -26.51 -25.10 -29.48
C LEU A 215 -25.09 -25.34 -29.01
N SER A 216 -24.22 -24.40 -29.34
CA SER A 216 -22.86 -24.34 -28.79
C SER A 216 -22.81 -23.48 -27.50
N ILE A 217 -21.83 -23.74 -26.65
CA ILE A 217 -21.56 -22.90 -25.44
C ILE A 217 -21.34 -21.44 -25.85
N GLY A 218 -20.65 -21.20 -26.98
CA GLY A 218 -20.42 -19.86 -27.53
C GLY A 218 -21.70 -19.10 -27.86
N GLN A 219 -22.70 -19.79 -28.43
CA GLN A 219 -24.00 -19.18 -28.71
C GLN A 219 -24.76 -18.82 -27.45
N VAL A 220 -24.72 -19.66 -26.41
CA VAL A 220 -25.33 -19.35 -25.13
C VAL A 220 -24.62 -18.16 -24.47
N ALA A 221 -23.29 -18.14 -24.46
CA ALA A 221 -22.52 -17.03 -23.94
C ALA A 221 -22.77 -15.71 -24.71
N ALA A 222 -22.93 -15.77 -26.01
CA ALA A 222 -23.28 -14.61 -26.84
C ALA A 222 -24.70 -14.10 -26.53
N ALA A 223 -25.65 -15.00 -26.37
CA ALA A 223 -27.03 -14.65 -26.00
C ALA A 223 -27.11 -13.99 -24.63
N ILE A 224 -26.39 -14.51 -23.63
CA ILE A 224 -26.33 -13.91 -22.31
C ILE A 224 -25.71 -12.52 -22.36
N ARG A 225 -24.59 -12.34 -23.08
CA ARG A 225 -23.97 -11.03 -23.25
C ARG A 225 -24.89 -10.01 -23.93
N SER A 226 -25.61 -10.43 -24.95
CA SER A 226 -26.56 -9.56 -25.67
C SER A 226 -27.79 -9.23 -24.82
N ALA A 227 -28.25 -10.15 -23.96
CA ALA A 227 -29.34 -9.90 -23.04
C ALA A 227 -28.94 -9.01 -21.87
N ASN A 228 -27.65 -9.00 -21.49
CA ASN A 228 -27.08 -8.16 -20.43
C ASN A 228 -26.43 -6.91 -21.02
N SER A 229 -27.19 -6.15 -21.79
CA SER A 229 -26.74 -4.91 -22.42
C SER A 229 -27.87 -3.89 -22.45
N GLU A 230 -27.55 -2.65 -22.24
CA GLU A 230 -28.42 -1.50 -22.38
C GLU A 230 -27.89 -0.63 -23.51
N LEU A 231 -28.75 -0.28 -24.45
CA LEU A 231 -28.44 0.54 -25.62
C LEU A 231 -29.29 1.80 -25.60
N GLU A 232 -28.68 2.96 -25.80
CA GLU A 232 -29.41 4.20 -26.05
C GLU A 232 -30.09 4.07 -27.43
N ALA A 233 -31.40 3.89 -27.40
CA ALA A 233 -32.22 3.67 -28.59
C ALA A 233 -32.57 4.99 -29.32
N GLY A 234 -32.27 6.14 -28.70
CA GLY A 234 -32.54 7.46 -29.22
C GLY A 234 -33.06 8.43 -28.16
N HIS A 235 -33.68 9.50 -28.62
CA HIS A 235 -34.35 10.46 -27.76
C HIS A 235 -35.65 10.95 -28.39
N TYR A 236 -36.59 11.38 -27.57
CA TYR A 236 -37.77 12.08 -28.02
C TYR A 236 -37.93 13.40 -27.29
N GLU A 237 -38.52 14.37 -27.94
CA GLU A 237 -38.77 15.68 -27.36
C GLU A 237 -40.24 15.85 -26.96
N LEU A 238 -40.46 16.29 -25.74
CA LEU A 238 -41.80 16.61 -25.22
C LEU A 238 -41.72 17.87 -24.39
N GLY A 239 -42.43 18.93 -24.80
CA GLY A 239 -42.56 20.17 -24.04
C GLY A 239 -41.24 20.85 -23.69
N ASN A 240 -40.35 21.01 -24.65
CA ASN A 240 -39.00 21.59 -24.50
C ASN A 240 -38.02 20.80 -23.64
N ASN A 241 -38.32 19.52 -23.35
CA ASN A 241 -37.41 18.56 -22.69
C ASN A 241 -37.10 17.43 -23.62
N ALA A 242 -35.82 17.04 -23.67
CA ALA A 242 -35.35 15.85 -24.40
C ALA A 242 -35.22 14.68 -23.43
N PHE A 243 -35.92 13.58 -23.75
CA PHE A 243 -35.88 12.34 -22.98
C PHE A 243 -35.11 11.27 -23.75
N LYS A 244 -34.09 10.73 -23.13
CA LYS A 244 -33.34 9.60 -23.67
C LYS A 244 -34.14 8.31 -23.51
N VAL A 245 -34.15 7.50 -24.53
CA VAL A 245 -34.80 6.19 -24.55
C VAL A 245 -33.74 5.13 -24.52
N TYR A 246 -33.81 4.25 -23.56
CA TYR A 246 -32.92 3.09 -23.42
C TYR A 246 -33.68 1.81 -23.69
N SER A 247 -33.04 0.86 -24.34
CA SER A 247 -33.57 -0.49 -24.61
C SER A 247 -32.62 -1.52 -24.01
N GLY A 248 -33.18 -2.47 -23.28
CA GLY A 248 -32.41 -3.47 -22.54
C GLY A 248 -32.27 -3.14 -21.05
N THR A 249 -31.73 -4.06 -20.27
CA THR A 249 -31.38 -3.89 -18.87
C THR A 249 -30.16 -4.73 -18.53
N PHE A 250 -29.36 -4.28 -17.58
CA PHE A 250 -28.34 -5.15 -16.99
C PHE A 250 -28.98 -6.10 -15.96
N LEU A 251 -28.47 -7.32 -15.89
CA LEU A 251 -28.79 -8.26 -14.82
C LEU A 251 -28.19 -7.75 -13.52
N SER A 252 -29.00 -7.49 -12.53
CA SER A 252 -28.61 -6.98 -11.19
C SER A 252 -28.81 -8.04 -10.11
#